data_d12faff817977801b3667d6891a88aa4
#
_entry.id   d12faff817977801b3667d6891a88aa4
#
_cell.length_a   1.000
_cell.length_b   1.000
_cell.length_c   1.000
_cell.angle_alpha   90.00
_cell.angle_beta   90.00
_cell.angle_gamma   90.00
#
_symmetry.space_group_name_H-M   'P 1'
#
loop_
_entity.id
_entity.type
_entity.pdbx_description
1 polymer ?
#
loop_
_entity_poly.entity_id
_entity_poly.type
_entity_poly.pdbx_seq_one_letter_code
_entity_poly.pdbx_strand_id
1 'polypeptide(L)'
;QPLTRKDYGKIINTKHFDRLLGLIDSNKVVCGGSSDRNTLQIEPTVMDNVTFGDAVMQEEIFGPVLPVLTYDSINEAVNNIHAMSHPLALYIFTEDKHVAKDVIARIGFGGGCINDTLIHLATSEMPFGGFGESGMGGYHGKTGFDTFTHYKSIVDKKTWLDLPIRYQPYKKINNKLLHMFLK
;
A
#
# COMPACT_ATOMS: atom_id res chain seq x y z
N GLN A 1 26.08 19.00 -0.99
CA GLN A 1 24.84 19.71 -1.34
C GLN A 1 24.12 18.93 -2.44
N PRO A 2 22.86 18.44 -2.24
CA PRO A 2 22.15 17.60 -3.21
C PRO A 2 22.00 18.25 -4.58
N LEU A 3 21.65 19.54 -4.63
CA LEU A 3 21.37 20.27 -5.87
C LEU A 3 22.58 20.46 -6.81
N THR A 4 23.79 20.24 -6.31
CA THR A 4 25.02 20.33 -7.13
C THR A 4 25.48 18.95 -7.64
N ARG A 5 24.83 17.87 -7.22
CA ARG A 5 25.18 16.49 -7.59
C ARG A 5 24.52 16.07 -8.89
N LYS A 6 25.29 15.48 -9.79
CA LYS A 6 24.79 14.97 -11.08
C LYS A 6 23.93 13.70 -10.94
N ASP A 7 24.15 12.94 -9.87
CA ASP A 7 23.45 11.69 -9.54
C ASP A 7 22.19 11.89 -8.71
N TYR A 8 21.87 13.14 -8.30
CA TYR A 8 20.64 13.44 -7.59
C TYR A 8 19.47 13.58 -8.56
N GLY A 9 18.35 12.92 -8.27
CA GLY A 9 17.17 12.87 -9.12
C GLY A 9 16.50 14.23 -9.37
N LYS A 10 15.68 14.29 -10.40
CA LYS A 10 14.91 15.47 -10.81
C LYS A 10 13.42 15.18 -10.72
N ILE A 11 12.63 16.21 -10.44
CA ILE A 11 11.18 16.13 -10.56
C ILE A 11 10.82 16.04 -12.05
N ILE A 12 9.83 15.20 -12.37
CA ILE A 12 9.51 14.79 -13.75
C ILE A 12 9.16 15.96 -14.68
N ASN A 13 8.52 17.03 -14.16
CA ASN A 13 8.14 18.22 -14.92
C ASN A 13 7.87 19.41 -14.01
N THR A 14 7.72 20.59 -14.61
CA THR A 14 7.48 21.84 -13.92
C THR A 14 6.17 21.87 -13.13
N LYS A 15 5.11 21.24 -13.63
CA LYS A 15 3.82 21.16 -12.93
C LYS A 15 3.96 20.48 -11.56
N HIS A 16 4.63 19.30 -11.53
CA HIS A 16 4.87 18.60 -10.28
C HIS A 16 5.90 19.30 -9.40
N PHE A 17 6.89 19.96 -9.98
CA PHE A 17 7.82 20.79 -9.24
C PHE A 17 7.11 21.92 -8.49
N ASP A 18 6.24 22.68 -9.17
CA ASP A 18 5.48 23.76 -8.56
C ASP A 18 4.49 23.25 -7.50
N ARG A 19 3.83 22.12 -7.75
CA ARG A 19 2.97 21.46 -6.79
C ARG A 19 3.73 21.13 -5.50
N LEU A 20 4.89 20.50 -5.62
CA LEU A 20 5.71 20.13 -4.47
C LEU A 20 6.18 21.35 -3.66
N LEU A 21 6.58 22.42 -4.33
CA LEU A 21 6.93 23.66 -3.63
C LEU A 21 5.73 24.24 -2.85
N GLY A 22 4.52 24.10 -3.39
CA GLY A 22 3.30 24.53 -2.71
C GLY A 22 2.94 23.69 -1.47
N LEU A 23 3.53 22.49 -1.31
CA LEU A 23 3.35 21.66 -0.11
C LEU A 23 4.32 22.02 1.03
N ILE A 24 5.39 22.77 0.74
CA ILE A 24 6.43 23.10 1.69
C ILE A 24 6.08 24.39 2.43
N ASP A 25 5.74 24.28 3.71
CA ASP A 25 5.67 25.43 4.61
C ASP A 25 7.09 25.73 5.14
N SER A 26 7.67 26.84 4.69
CA SER A 26 9.04 27.25 5.08
C SER A 26 9.22 27.44 6.59
N ASN A 27 8.15 27.74 7.33
CA ASN A 27 8.22 27.90 8.79
C ASN A 27 8.35 26.55 9.52
N LYS A 28 8.04 25.44 8.84
CA LYS A 28 8.10 24.07 9.39
C LYS A 28 9.33 23.30 8.88
N VAL A 29 10.11 23.87 7.98
CA VAL A 29 11.32 23.22 7.45
C VAL A 29 12.43 23.24 8.50
N VAL A 30 12.92 22.05 8.85
CA VAL A 30 14.06 21.88 9.79
C VAL A 30 15.34 21.43 9.05
N CYS A 31 15.20 20.90 7.84
CA CYS A 31 16.33 20.49 7.02
C CYS A 31 15.96 20.57 5.54
N GLY A 32 16.87 21.00 4.68
CA GLY A 32 16.63 21.15 3.23
C GLY A 32 15.82 22.41 2.90
N GLY A 33 14.85 22.28 2.00
CA GLY A 33 13.96 23.38 1.58
C GLY A 33 14.43 24.17 0.38
N SER A 34 15.68 24.00 -0.07
CA SER A 34 16.19 24.67 -1.27
C SER A 34 15.74 23.96 -2.54
N SER A 35 15.61 24.73 -3.62
CA SER A 35 15.21 24.18 -4.91
C SER A 35 15.87 24.93 -6.08
N ASP A 36 16.03 24.25 -7.21
CA ASP A 36 16.45 24.85 -8.47
C ASP A 36 15.46 24.52 -9.58
N ARG A 37 14.74 25.54 -10.04
CA ARG A 37 13.75 25.42 -11.09
C ARG A 37 14.34 25.08 -12.46
N ASN A 38 15.58 25.46 -12.73
CA ASN A 38 16.22 25.20 -14.02
C ASN A 38 16.58 23.71 -14.16
N THR A 39 16.95 23.07 -13.07
CA THR A 39 17.24 21.65 -13.02
C THR A 39 16.06 20.80 -12.60
N LEU A 40 14.96 21.39 -12.15
CA LEU A 40 13.78 20.74 -11.55
C LEU A 40 14.16 19.89 -10.33
N GLN A 41 15.08 20.35 -9.52
CA GLN A 41 15.51 19.65 -8.32
C GLN A 41 15.01 20.37 -7.06
N ILE A 42 14.54 19.58 -6.11
CA ILE A 42 14.16 20.03 -4.76
C ILE A 42 15.04 19.24 -3.80
N GLU A 43 15.67 19.94 -2.89
CA GLU A 43 16.52 19.32 -1.86
C GLU A 43 15.68 18.39 -0.97
N PRO A 44 16.22 17.27 -0.46
CA PRO A 44 15.54 16.48 0.55
C PRO A 44 15.13 17.38 1.72
N THR A 45 13.84 17.48 1.97
CA THR A 45 13.26 18.45 2.88
C THR A 45 12.54 17.74 4.01
N VAL A 46 12.89 18.04 5.25
CA VAL A 46 12.21 17.54 6.44
C VAL A 46 11.40 18.69 7.06
N MET A 47 10.15 18.46 7.31
CA MET A 47 9.23 19.38 7.98
C MET A 47 8.82 18.82 9.34
N ASP A 48 8.94 19.62 10.38
CA ASP A 48 8.51 19.30 11.76
C ASP A 48 7.28 20.10 12.16
N ASN A 49 6.65 19.74 13.28
CA ASN A 49 5.40 20.35 13.76
C ASN A 49 4.27 20.32 12.70
N VAL A 50 4.26 19.29 11.89
CA VAL A 50 3.23 19.08 10.86
C VAL A 50 1.96 18.53 11.54
N THR A 51 0.83 18.99 11.04
CA THR A 51 -0.51 18.51 11.44
C THR A 51 -1.23 17.89 10.26
N PHE A 52 -2.25 17.06 10.52
CA PHE A 52 -3.06 16.47 9.45
C PHE A 52 -3.84 17.53 8.61
N GLY A 53 -3.95 18.77 9.07
CA GLY A 53 -4.55 19.87 8.33
C GLY A 53 -3.61 20.59 7.34
N ASP A 54 -2.31 20.31 7.40
CA ASP A 54 -1.33 20.98 6.53
C ASP A 54 -1.41 20.48 5.08
N ALA A 55 -1.08 21.35 4.13
CA ALA A 55 -1.14 21.04 2.70
C ALA A 55 -0.36 19.76 2.33
N VAL A 56 0.78 19.54 2.97
CA VAL A 56 1.64 18.35 2.73
C VAL A 56 0.97 17.02 3.10
N MET A 57 -0.11 17.04 3.90
CA MET A 57 -0.84 15.86 4.34
C MET A 57 -2.14 15.61 3.55
N GLN A 58 -2.48 16.48 2.58
CA GLN A 58 -3.77 16.39 1.87
C GLN A 58 -3.72 15.51 0.62
N GLU A 59 -2.53 15.16 0.15
CA GLU A 59 -2.32 14.33 -1.04
C GLU A 59 -1.03 13.51 -0.91
N GLU A 60 -0.88 12.49 -1.76
CA GLU A 60 0.38 11.77 -1.87
C GLU A 60 1.49 12.71 -2.38
N ILE A 61 2.57 12.84 -1.62
CA ILE A 61 3.61 13.85 -1.88
C ILE A 61 4.32 13.58 -3.21
N PHE A 62 4.73 12.35 -3.48
CA PHE A 62 5.51 11.95 -4.66
C PHE A 62 6.73 12.85 -4.91
N GLY A 63 7.49 13.15 -3.86
CA GLY A 63 8.63 14.05 -3.92
C GLY A 63 9.51 13.98 -2.67
N PRO A 64 10.63 14.70 -2.65
CA PRO A 64 11.64 14.59 -1.60
C PRO A 64 11.27 15.43 -0.35
N VAL A 65 10.04 15.33 0.11
CA VAL A 65 9.54 16.03 1.31
C VAL A 65 9.05 15.00 2.33
N LEU A 66 9.55 15.10 3.54
CA LEU A 66 9.20 14.24 4.67
C LEU A 66 8.53 15.07 5.77
N PRO A 67 7.19 15.00 5.91
CA PRO A 67 6.49 15.56 7.06
C PRO A 67 6.68 14.65 8.27
N VAL A 68 6.97 15.25 9.42
CA VAL A 68 7.11 14.57 10.71
C VAL A 68 5.95 15.00 11.62
N LEU A 69 5.19 14.00 12.08
CA LEU A 69 4.14 14.16 13.06
C LEU A 69 4.50 13.37 14.31
N THR A 70 4.22 13.93 15.48
CA THR A 70 4.43 13.25 16.76
C THR A 70 3.11 12.66 17.27
N TYR A 71 3.20 11.67 18.12
CA TYR A 71 2.07 11.06 18.82
C TYR A 71 2.47 10.71 20.26
N ASP A 72 1.52 10.71 21.16
CA ASP A 72 1.74 10.36 22.58
C ASP A 72 1.56 8.85 22.84
N SER A 73 0.87 8.16 21.95
CA SER A 73 0.66 6.71 22.05
C SER A 73 0.50 6.03 20.71
N ILE A 74 0.86 4.75 20.63
CA ILE A 74 0.64 3.92 19.41
C ILE A 74 -0.85 3.88 19.03
N ASN A 75 -1.76 3.89 20.02
CA ASN A 75 -3.20 3.94 19.76
C ASN A 75 -3.61 5.21 19.01
N GLU A 76 -3.05 6.35 19.41
CA GLU A 76 -3.28 7.62 18.72
C GLU A 76 -2.75 7.55 17.26
N ALA A 77 -1.51 7.11 17.08
CA ALA A 77 -0.93 6.97 15.74
C ALA A 77 -1.80 6.07 14.84
N VAL A 78 -2.22 4.91 15.32
CA VAL A 78 -3.09 3.98 14.58
C VAL A 78 -4.44 4.63 14.25
N ASN A 79 -5.07 5.32 15.19
CA ASN A 79 -6.36 5.99 14.95
C ASN A 79 -6.22 7.11 13.91
N ASN A 80 -5.15 7.86 13.94
CA ASN A 80 -4.86 8.90 12.96
C ASN A 80 -4.68 8.32 11.55
N ILE A 81 -3.96 7.19 11.43
CA ILE A 81 -3.79 6.48 10.15
C ILE A 81 -5.14 5.91 9.66
N HIS A 82 -5.98 5.38 10.55
CA HIS A 82 -7.32 4.90 10.18
C HIS A 82 -8.26 5.99 9.67
N ALA A 83 -8.04 7.24 10.05
CA ALA A 83 -8.82 8.37 9.55
C ALA A 83 -8.44 8.79 8.13
N MET A 84 -7.34 8.25 7.59
CA MET A 84 -6.85 8.49 6.24
C MET A 84 -7.16 7.30 5.31
N SER A 85 -6.92 7.48 4.03
CA SER A 85 -6.94 6.39 3.04
C SER A 85 -5.91 5.32 3.36
N HIS A 86 -6.18 4.08 2.96
CA HIS A 86 -5.23 2.99 3.15
C HIS A 86 -3.91 3.27 2.43
N PRO A 87 -2.76 3.28 3.12
CA PRO A 87 -1.48 3.57 2.51
C PRO A 87 -1.01 2.41 1.62
N LEU A 88 -0.28 2.75 0.57
CA LEU A 88 0.39 1.77 -0.28
C LEU A 88 1.49 1.03 0.48
N ALA A 89 2.24 1.72 1.32
CA ALA A 89 3.31 1.13 2.11
C ALA A 89 3.28 1.58 3.58
N LEU A 90 3.67 0.67 4.47
CA LEU A 90 3.87 0.94 5.90
C LEU A 90 5.25 0.46 6.34
N TYR A 91 6.04 1.35 6.91
CA TYR A 91 7.36 1.02 7.47
C TYR A 91 7.34 1.26 8.98
N ILE A 92 7.71 0.24 9.74
CA ILE A 92 7.68 0.26 11.21
C ILE A 92 9.11 0.08 11.72
N PHE A 93 9.59 1.03 12.50
CA PHE A 93 10.91 0.96 13.12
C PHE A 93 10.74 0.76 14.63
N THR A 94 11.04 -0.42 15.12
CA THR A 94 10.93 -0.77 16.55
C THR A 94 11.76 -2.01 16.88
N GLU A 95 12.27 -2.07 18.09
CA GLU A 95 12.88 -3.29 18.65
C GLU A 95 11.82 -4.20 19.32
N ASP A 96 10.65 -3.65 19.67
CA ASP A 96 9.56 -4.40 20.28
C ASP A 96 8.72 -5.12 19.22
N LYS A 97 8.87 -6.45 19.17
CA LYS A 97 8.13 -7.34 18.26
C LYS A 97 6.61 -7.35 18.52
N HIS A 98 6.17 -7.03 19.74
CA HIS A 98 4.73 -6.97 20.06
C HIS A 98 4.12 -5.70 19.47
N VAL A 99 4.81 -4.58 19.56
CA VAL A 99 4.40 -3.32 18.90
C VAL A 99 4.32 -3.52 17.40
N ALA A 100 5.33 -4.10 16.77
CA ALA A 100 5.30 -4.35 15.32
C ALA A 100 4.11 -5.21 14.90
N LYS A 101 3.83 -6.31 15.61
CA LYS A 101 2.71 -7.20 15.33
C LYS A 101 1.35 -6.52 15.54
N ASP A 102 1.20 -5.75 16.61
CA ASP A 102 -0.04 -5.02 16.91
C ASP A 102 -0.36 -4.00 15.81
N VAL A 103 0.62 -3.19 15.42
CA VAL A 103 0.46 -2.19 14.35
C VAL A 103 0.09 -2.85 13.02
N ILE A 104 0.79 -3.92 12.63
CA ILE A 104 0.49 -4.67 11.39
C ILE A 104 -0.93 -5.26 11.41
N ALA A 105 -1.37 -5.77 12.55
CA ALA A 105 -2.71 -6.38 12.67
C ALA A 105 -3.84 -5.34 12.60
N ARG A 106 -3.56 -4.10 12.97
CA ARG A 106 -4.57 -3.04 13.09
C ARG A 106 -4.64 -2.15 11.86
N ILE A 107 -3.56 -1.93 11.16
CA ILE A 107 -3.54 -1.04 9.98
C ILE A 107 -3.61 -1.88 8.70
N GLY A 108 -4.55 -1.54 7.81
CA GLY A 108 -4.59 -2.08 6.46
C GLY A 108 -3.64 -1.29 5.55
N PHE A 109 -2.73 -1.98 4.83
CA PHE A 109 -1.77 -1.36 3.90
C PHE A 109 -1.40 -2.35 2.79
N GLY A 110 -0.85 -1.85 1.69
CA GLY A 110 -0.49 -2.69 0.55
C GLY A 110 0.68 -3.62 0.81
N GLY A 111 1.76 -3.11 1.34
CA GLY A 111 2.96 -3.87 1.72
C GLY A 111 3.87 -3.05 2.61
N GLY A 112 4.96 -3.64 3.14
CA GLY A 112 5.83 -2.87 4.02
C GLY A 112 7.00 -3.64 4.61
N CYS A 113 7.73 -2.97 5.49
CA CYS A 113 8.89 -3.53 6.17
C CYS A 113 8.87 -3.24 7.67
N ILE A 114 9.52 -4.11 8.43
CA ILE A 114 9.91 -3.84 9.83
C ILE A 114 11.41 -3.56 9.84
N ASN A 115 11.79 -2.42 10.40
CA ASN A 115 13.17 -1.92 10.52
C ASN A 115 13.92 -1.78 9.17
N ASP A 116 13.16 -1.57 8.10
CA ASP A 116 13.69 -1.27 6.76
C ASP A 116 12.64 -0.51 5.94
N THR A 117 13.05 -0.06 4.74
CA THR A 117 12.18 0.57 3.75
C THR A 117 12.40 -0.06 2.39
N LEU A 118 11.40 -0.05 1.52
CA LEU A 118 11.47 -0.42 0.10
C LEU A 118 11.86 -1.86 -0.22
N ILE A 119 12.55 -2.59 0.66
CA ILE A 119 13.09 -3.93 0.37
C ILE A 119 12.00 -4.94 -0.02
N HIS A 120 10.76 -4.75 0.42
CA HIS A 120 9.63 -5.60 0.02
C HIS A 120 9.30 -5.52 -1.48
N LEU A 121 9.82 -4.51 -2.19
CA LEU A 121 9.70 -4.37 -3.65
C LEU A 121 10.78 -5.16 -4.42
N ALA A 122 11.85 -5.58 -3.75
CA ALA A 122 13.06 -6.10 -4.39
C ALA A 122 12.94 -7.56 -4.83
N THR A 123 11.86 -8.25 -4.48
CA THR A 123 11.66 -9.67 -4.78
C THR A 123 10.41 -9.89 -5.62
N SER A 124 10.50 -10.81 -6.58
CA SER A 124 9.34 -11.27 -7.37
C SER A 124 8.42 -12.22 -6.59
N GLU A 125 8.84 -12.71 -5.44
CA GLU A 125 8.07 -13.64 -4.60
C GLU A 125 6.99 -12.93 -3.76
N MET A 126 7.14 -11.61 -3.56
CA MET A 126 6.15 -10.80 -2.83
C MET A 126 5.33 -9.98 -3.83
N PRO A 127 3.99 -10.02 -3.74
CA PRO A 127 3.16 -9.13 -4.54
C PRO A 127 3.35 -7.68 -4.09
N PHE A 128 3.30 -6.76 -5.07
CA PHE A 128 3.27 -5.33 -4.81
C PHE A 128 1.98 -4.73 -5.34
N GLY A 129 1.29 -4.00 -4.52
CA GLY A 129 0.04 -3.32 -4.84
C GLY A 129 -0.69 -2.87 -3.58
N GLY A 130 -1.53 -1.86 -3.73
CA GLY A 130 -2.40 -1.34 -2.69
C GLY A 130 -3.84 -1.82 -2.82
N PHE A 131 -4.72 -1.26 -2.00
CA PHE A 131 -6.16 -1.46 -2.09
C PHE A 131 -6.92 -0.20 -1.65
N GLY A 132 -8.18 -0.09 -2.06
CA GLY A 132 -8.93 1.14 -1.90
C GLY A 132 -8.32 2.27 -2.74
N GLU A 133 -8.00 3.40 -2.13
CA GLU A 133 -7.42 4.54 -2.83
C GLU A 133 -5.93 4.36 -3.20
N SER A 134 -5.20 3.48 -2.49
CA SER A 134 -3.80 3.20 -2.80
C SER A 134 -3.60 2.24 -3.97
N GLY A 135 -4.67 1.62 -4.52
CA GLY A 135 -4.54 0.77 -5.68
C GLY A 135 -5.63 -0.30 -5.81
N MET A 136 -5.50 -1.13 -6.83
CA MET A 136 -6.37 -2.26 -7.11
C MET A 136 -5.54 -3.43 -7.66
N GLY A 137 -5.57 -4.57 -6.95
CA GLY A 137 -4.79 -5.75 -7.31
C GLY A 137 -3.30 -5.60 -6.97
N GLY A 138 -2.50 -6.49 -7.53
CA GLY A 138 -1.06 -6.52 -7.30
C GLY A 138 -0.32 -7.12 -8.48
N TYR A 139 0.98 -6.94 -8.52
CA TYR A 139 1.85 -7.55 -9.51
C TYR A 139 3.12 -8.10 -8.85
N HIS A 140 4.04 -8.60 -9.57
CA HIS A 140 5.20 -9.44 -9.32
C HIS A 140 4.86 -10.94 -9.39
N GLY A 141 5.78 -11.68 -10.01
CA GLY A 141 5.79 -13.15 -10.10
C GLY A 141 4.44 -13.76 -10.45
N LYS A 142 4.03 -14.72 -9.66
CA LYS A 142 2.76 -15.45 -9.85
C LYS A 142 1.53 -14.52 -9.76
N THR A 143 1.54 -13.53 -8.88
CA THR A 143 0.41 -12.58 -8.73
C THR A 143 0.17 -11.80 -10.01
N GLY A 144 1.22 -11.32 -10.66
CA GLY A 144 1.11 -10.64 -11.95
C GLY A 144 0.58 -11.57 -13.05
N PHE A 145 1.08 -12.81 -13.11
CA PHE A 145 0.57 -13.82 -14.03
C PHE A 145 -0.92 -14.11 -13.81
N ASP A 146 -1.33 -14.34 -12.57
CA ASP A 146 -2.72 -14.65 -12.21
C ASP A 146 -3.66 -13.48 -12.54
N THR A 147 -3.22 -12.24 -12.35
CA THR A 147 -3.99 -11.03 -12.67
C THR A 147 -4.39 -10.95 -14.15
N PHE A 148 -3.51 -11.39 -15.06
CA PHE A 148 -3.76 -11.39 -16.50
C PHE A 148 -4.21 -12.76 -17.05
N THR A 149 -4.49 -13.73 -16.17
CA THR A 149 -4.87 -15.09 -16.56
C THR A 149 -6.28 -15.41 -16.06
N HIS A 150 -7.06 -16.08 -16.92
CA HIS A 150 -8.36 -16.61 -16.53
C HIS A 150 -8.27 -18.11 -16.30
N TYR A 151 -8.62 -18.55 -15.10
CA TYR A 151 -8.72 -19.97 -14.75
C TYR A 151 -10.15 -20.48 -15.05
N LYS A 152 -10.28 -21.45 -15.95
CA LYS A 152 -11.54 -22.12 -16.21
C LYS A 152 -11.60 -23.48 -15.52
N SER A 153 -12.70 -23.73 -14.80
CA SER A 153 -12.93 -25.01 -14.16
C SER A 153 -13.63 -25.96 -15.13
N ILE A 154 -13.10 -27.17 -15.29
CA ILE A 154 -13.67 -28.21 -16.17
C ILE A 154 -13.87 -29.46 -15.30
N VAL A 155 -15.10 -29.99 -15.31
CA VAL A 155 -15.43 -31.26 -14.69
C VAL A 155 -15.54 -32.33 -15.78
N ASP A 156 -14.62 -33.27 -15.82
CA ASP A 156 -14.72 -34.47 -16.66
C ASP A 156 -15.49 -35.57 -15.92
N LYS A 157 -16.82 -35.57 -16.05
CA LYS A 157 -17.69 -36.57 -15.48
C LYS A 157 -17.69 -37.84 -16.33
N LYS A 158 -17.46 -38.98 -15.71
CA LYS A 158 -17.55 -40.27 -16.39
C LYS A 158 -18.99 -40.56 -16.85
N THR A 159 -19.14 -41.03 -18.08
CA THR A 159 -20.46 -41.27 -18.72
C THR A 159 -21.25 -42.40 -18.05
N TRP A 160 -20.56 -43.36 -17.45
CA TRP A 160 -21.16 -44.49 -16.75
C TRP A 160 -21.66 -44.15 -15.33
N LEU A 161 -21.23 -43.02 -14.77
CA LEU A 161 -21.62 -42.58 -13.41
C LEU A 161 -22.57 -41.41 -13.51
N ASP A 162 -23.86 -41.67 -13.24
CA ASP A 162 -24.85 -40.63 -13.08
C ASP A 162 -25.57 -40.75 -11.73
N LEU A 163 -25.67 -39.61 -11.03
CA LEU A 163 -26.23 -39.59 -9.68
C LEU A 163 -27.70 -39.14 -9.74
N PRO A 164 -28.67 -39.99 -9.41
CA PRO A 164 -30.11 -39.66 -9.46
C PRO A 164 -30.49 -38.45 -8.59
N ILE A 165 -29.67 -38.11 -7.60
CA ILE A 165 -29.86 -36.93 -6.73
C ILE A 165 -29.89 -35.59 -7.52
N ARG A 166 -29.36 -35.59 -8.75
CA ARG A 166 -29.30 -34.39 -9.62
C ARG A 166 -30.66 -34.09 -10.31
N TYR A 167 -31.59 -35.04 -10.30
CA TYR A 167 -32.83 -34.97 -11.07
C TYR A 167 -34.04 -34.88 -10.18
N GLN A 168 -35.08 -34.22 -10.70
CA GLN A 168 -36.38 -34.16 -10.06
C GLN A 168 -37.15 -35.50 -10.21
N PRO A 169 -38.09 -35.84 -9.27
CA PRO A 169 -38.45 -35.07 -8.07
C PRO A 169 -37.45 -35.20 -6.92
N TYR A 170 -37.11 -34.08 -6.25
CA TYR A 170 -36.18 -34.10 -5.13
C TYR A 170 -36.82 -34.70 -3.87
N LYS A 171 -36.19 -35.70 -3.28
CA LYS A 171 -36.62 -36.31 -2.02
C LYS A 171 -35.89 -35.67 -0.83
N LYS A 172 -36.49 -35.66 0.37
CA LYS A 172 -35.89 -35.09 1.59
C LYS A 172 -34.50 -35.68 1.93
N ILE A 173 -34.26 -36.93 1.60
CA ILE A 173 -32.95 -37.60 1.80
C ILE A 173 -31.86 -37.00 0.90
N ASN A 174 -32.24 -36.49 -0.28
CA ASN A 174 -31.29 -35.87 -1.21
C ASN A 174 -30.71 -34.59 -0.64
N ASN A 175 -31.48 -33.83 0.16
CA ASN A 175 -30.99 -32.61 0.80
C ASN A 175 -29.89 -32.91 1.85
N LYS A 176 -30.02 -34.00 2.61
CA LYS A 176 -28.95 -34.40 3.56
C LYS A 176 -27.66 -34.78 2.85
N LEU A 177 -27.75 -35.50 1.74
CA LEU A 177 -26.58 -35.88 0.93
C LEU A 177 -25.95 -34.65 0.28
N LEU A 178 -26.74 -33.74 -0.27
CA LEU A 178 -26.24 -32.48 -0.84
C LEU A 178 -25.49 -31.64 0.20
N HIS A 179 -26.04 -31.48 1.40
CA HIS A 179 -25.35 -30.76 2.49
C HIS A 179 -24.06 -31.44 2.95
N MET A 180 -23.92 -32.75 2.77
CA MET A 180 -22.68 -33.48 3.10
C MET A 180 -21.61 -33.29 2.02
N PHE A 181 -21.99 -33.18 0.75
CA PHE A 181 -21.05 -33.04 -0.39
C PHE A 181 -20.71 -31.61 -0.77
N LEU A 182 -21.56 -30.64 -0.40
CA LEU A 182 -21.39 -29.22 -0.75
C LEU A 182 -20.87 -28.37 0.41
N LYS A 183 -20.23 -28.98 1.39
CA LYS A 183 -19.56 -28.26 2.47
C LYS A 183 -18.17 -27.80 2.06
#